data_e6375f34669317ed4bad9bd09e5d4c11
#
_entry.id   e6375f34669317ed4bad9bd09e5d4c11
#
_cell.length_a   1.000
_cell.length_b   1.000
_cell.length_c   1.000
_cell.angle_alpha   90.00
_cell.angle_beta   90.00
_cell.angle_gamma   90.00
#
_symmetry.space_group_name_H-M   'P 1'
#
loop_
_entity.id
_entity.type
_entity.pdbx_description
1 polymer ?
#
loop_
_entity_poly.entity_id
_entity_poly.type
_entity_poly.pdbx_seq_one_letter_code
_entity_poly.pdbx_strand_id
1 'polypeptide(L)'
;ISGIVLTHSENAIVTDSASSATAYSTGRKTNNGALGLDKDNKILENLTERIHEYGYVSSLISTSEITHATPAAFASHVDLRWKTDEISKDMMESNVMTILGGGRHFFLPEEMGGKREDGLDLLQEVKSKHTLLTQKRELSGFALDNRDKVIGLFADEHLRDIEKPDNHSFEPTSSEMLDFAINRSLKFQEMGCKGFFIMVEGSQVDWAGHANNINYLKREMQDFDEAVQNALDYAIQSQDTLVIVTADHETGGLLIEPAAPADYTAPEVKFSFNT
;
A
#
# COMPACT_ATOMS: atom_id res chain seq x y z
N ILE A 1 -9.36 -20.83 0.22
CA ILE A 1 -9.73 -20.82 1.66
C ILE A 1 -10.23 -19.42 1.99
N SER A 2 -11.36 -19.30 2.68
CA SER A 2 -11.89 -18.03 3.15
C SER A 2 -11.88 -18.01 4.68
N GLY A 3 -11.81 -16.79 5.25
CA GLY A 3 -11.80 -16.57 6.69
C GLY A 3 -12.57 -15.31 7.07
N ILE A 4 -12.68 -15.05 8.37
CA ILE A 4 -13.30 -13.86 8.92
C ILE A 4 -12.24 -13.13 9.75
N VAL A 5 -12.15 -11.81 9.57
CA VAL A 5 -11.25 -10.94 10.33
C VAL A 5 -12.08 -10.06 11.27
N LEU A 6 -11.64 -9.96 12.52
CA LEU A 6 -12.20 -9.02 13.50
C LEU A 6 -11.42 -7.72 13.44
N THR A 7 -12.00 -6.72 12.84
CA THR A 7 -11.30 -5.45 12.48
C THR A 7 -11.23 -4.42 13.62
N HIS A 8 -12.01 -4.57 14.72
CA HIS A 8 -11.97 -3.61 15.84
C HIS A 8 -10.55 -3.31 16.35
N SER A 9 -10.27 -2.07 16.68
CA SER A 9 -9.00 -1.66 17.29
C SER A 9 -8.97 -1.96 18.81
N GLU A 10 -7.87 -1.63 19.48
CA GLU A 10 -7.76 -1.83 20.94
C GLU A 10 -8.67 -0.88 21.72
N ASN A 11 -8.87 0.34 21.23
CA ASN A 11 -9.63 1.39 21.92
C ASN A 11 -11.01 1.71 21.29
N ALA A 12 -11.40 1.06 20.19
CA ALA A 12 -12.66 1.36 19.51
C ALA A 12 -13.23 0.14 18.77
N ILE A 13 -14.58 0.07 18.69
CA ILE A 13 -15.28 -0.94 17.89
C ILE A 13 -15.05 -0.70 16.39
N VAL A 14 -15.01 0.57 15.97
CA VAL A 14 -14.70 0.97 14.60
C VAL A 14 -13.22 1.29 14.53
N THR A 15 -12.50 0.52 13.73
CA THR A 15 -11.06 0.72 13.48
C THR A 15 -10.84 1.85 12.48
N ASP A 16 -9.61 2.39 12.48
CA ASP A 16 -9.06 3.10 11.33
C ASP A 16 -7.99 2.25 10.63
N SER A 17 -7.51 2.69 9.47
CA SER A 17 -6.49 1.94 8.72
C SER A 17 -5.16 1.82 9.45
N ALA A 18 -4.81 2.78 10.32
CA ALA A 18 -3.56 2.73 11.07
C ALA A 18 -3.52 1.54 12.04
N SER A 19 -4.57 1.39 12.85
CA SER A 19 -4.65 0.30 13.83
C SER A 19 -4.86 -1.07 13.18
N SER A 20 -5.65 -1.16 12.10
CA SER A 20 -5.84 -2.43 11.40
C SER A 20 -4.58 -2.85 10.62
N ALA A 21 -3.91 -1.93 9.92
CA ALA A 21 -2.65 -2.24 9.26
C ALA A 21 -1.54 -2.59 10.26
N THR A 22 -1.49 -1.94 11.43
CA THR A 22 -0.60 -2.35 12.51
C THR A 22 -0.91 -3.77 12.99
N ALA A 23 -2.19 -4.15 13.09
CA ALA A 23 -2.55 -5.51 13.45
C ALA A 23 -2.10 -6.53 12.40
N TYR A 24 -2.17 -6.20 11.10
CA TYR A 24 -1.64 -7.06 10.03
C TYR A 24 -0.11 -7.13 10.02
N SER A 25 0.56 -6.01 10.23
CA SER A 25 2.02 -5.96 10.17
C SER A 25 2.72 -6.56 11.40
N THR A 26 2.06 -6.53 12.59
CA THR A 26 2.69 -6.94 13.85
C THR A 26 2.01 -8.14 14.53
N GLY A 27 0.80 -8.51 14.09
CA GLY A 27 -0.03 -9.51 14.75
C GLY A 27 -0.66 -9.03 16.07
N ARG A 28 -0.62 -7.73 16.37
CA ARG A 28 -1.16 -7.13 17.58
C ARG A 28 -2.07 -5.94 17.30
N LYS A 29 -3.20 -5.87 17.99
CA LYS A 29 -4.07 -4.69 17.96
C LYS A 29 -3.44 -3.52 18.69
N THR A 30 -3.76 -2.30 18.20
CA THR A 30 -3.35 -1.03 18.80
C THR A 30 -4.50 -0.03 18.80
N ASN A 31 -4.24 1.16 19.32
CA ASN A 31 -5.20 2.26 19.31
C ASN A 31 -5.35 2.85 17.90
N ASN A 32 -6.53 3.38 17.58
CA ASN A 32 -6.74 4.13 16.35
C ASN A 32 -5.68 5.23 16.20
N GLY A 33 -5.16 5.40 15.01
CA GLY A 33 -4.14 6.37 14.65
C GLY A 33 -2.69 5.91 14.84
N ALA A 34 -2.42 4.89 15.66
CA ALA A 34 -1.07 4.43 15.96
C ALA A 34 -0.55 3.46 14.88
N LEU A 35 0.73 3.59 14.52
CA LEU A 35 1.44 2.79 13.54
C LEU A 35 2.62 2.06 14.21
N GLY A 36 2.67 0.74 14.10
CA GLY A 36 3.78 -0.07 14.61
C GLY A 36 4.02 0.01 16.12
N LEU A 37 3.06 0.51 16.89
CA LEU A 37 3.13 0.65 18.35
C LEU A 37 2.02 -0.14 19.03
N ASP A 38 2.24 -0.58 20.26
CA ASP A 38 1.18 -1.12 21.12
C ASP A 38 0.34 0.00 21.76
N LYS A 39 -0.69 -0.40 22.51
CA LYS A 39 -1.58 0.54 23.24
C LYS A 39 -0.87 1.45 24.26
N ASP A 40 0.34 1.10 24.66
CA ASP A 40 1.18 1.83 25.62
C ASP A 40 2.33 2.58 24.92
N ASN A 41 2.25 2.75 23.57
CA ASN A 41 3.24 3.38 22.69
C ASN A 41 4.62 2.70 22.70
N LYS A 42 4.67 1.39 22.95
CA LYS A 42 5.91 0.62 22.79
C LYS A 42 6.00 0.10 21.36
N ILE A 43 7.19 0.16 20.80
CA ILE A 43 7.50 -0.36 19.46
C ILE A 43 7.15 -1.84 19.38
N LEU A 44 6.39 -2.20 18.35
CA LEU A 44 6.10 -3.56 17.94
C LEU A 44 6.94 -3.87 16.70
N GLU A 45 7.75 -4.89 16.77
CA GLU A 45 8.44 -5.40 15.58
C GLU A 45 7.42 -5.74 14.50
N ASN A 46 7.54 -5.14 13.32
CA ASN A 46 6.67 -5.42 12.21
C ASN A 46 7.21 -6.56 11.32
N LEU A 47 6.37 -7.05 10.41
CA LEU A 47 6.70 -8.19 9.57
C LEU A 47 7.93 -7.94 8.69
N THR A 48 8.10 -6.72 8.15
CA THR A 48 9.22 -6.41 7.25
C THR A 48 10.55 -6.41 7.99
N GLU A 49 10.57 -5.90 9.23
CA GLU A 49 11.74 -5.94 10.11
C GLU A 49 12.10 -7.39 10.46
N ARG A 50 11.10 -8.15 10.91
CA ARG A 50 11.29 -9.54 11.32
C ARG A 50 11.82 -10.41 10.20
N ILE A 51 11.23 -10.37 9.01
CA ILE A 51 11.66 -11.25 7.90
C ILE A 51 13.01 -10.83 7.32
N HIS A 52 13.38 -9.56 7.44
CA HIS A 52 14.70 -9.09 7.02
C HIS A 52 15.82 -9.84 7.76
N GLU A 53 15.68 -10.07 9.06
CA GLU A 53 16.64 -10.84 9.86
C GLU A 53 16.80 -12.28 9.37
N TYR A 54 15.76 -12.83 8.73
CA TYR A 54 15.78 -14.17 8.14
C TYR A 54 16.26 -14.20 6.69
N GLY A 55 16.67 -13.06 6.12
CA GLY A 55 17.20 -12.96 4.76
C GLY A 55 16.14 -12.89 3.67
N TYR A 56 14.93 -12.45 4.01
CA TYR A 56 13.88 -12.11 3.04
C TYR A 56 13.96 -10.63 2.65
N VAL A 57 13.46 -10.30 1.47
CA VAL A 57 13.27 -8.92 1.04
C VAL A 57 11.80 -8.53 1.09
N SER A 58 11.51 -7.25 1.26
CA SER A 58 10.14 -6.74 1.29
C SER A 58 9.90 -5.61 0.32
N SER A 59 8.65 -5.52 -0.15
CA SER A 59 8.15 -4.46 -1.01
C SER A 59 6.81 -3.94 -0.49
N LEU A 60 6.60 -2.63 -0.54
CA LEU A 60 5.35 -1.97 -0.18
C LEU A 60 4.86 -1.16 -1.37
N ILE A 61 3.60 -1.38 -1.74
CA ILE A 61 2.96 -0.77 -2.90
C ILE A 61 1.62 -0.19 -2.47
N SER A 62 1.33 1.04 -2.89
CA SER A 62 0.06 1.70 -2.55
C SER A 62 -0.37 2.65 -3.66
N THR A 63 -1.67 2.78 -3.88
CA THR A 63 -2.22 3.83 -4.76
C THR A 63 -2.40 5.16 -4.04
N SER A 64 -2.16 5.22 -2.72
CA SER A 64 -2.02 6.45 -1.93
C SER A 64 -0.58 7.00 -1.93
N GLU A 65 -0.34 8.07 -1.16
CA GLU A 65 1.01 8.39 -0.73
C GLU A 65 1.58 7.27 0.14
N ILE A 66 2.88 6.99 0.00
CA ILE A 66 3.54 5.92 0.76
C ILE A 66 3.59 6.20 2.26
N THR A 67 3.37 7.44 2.68
CA THR A 67 3.24 7.85 4.08
C THR A 67 1.85 7.60 4.67
N HIS A 68 0.89 7.12 3.84
CA HIS A 68 -0.44 6.74 4.33
C HIS A 68 -0.36 5.55 5.28
N ALA A 69 -1.39 5.40 6.09
CA ALA A 69 -1.38 4.50 7.25
C ALA A 69 -1.00 3.05 6.92
N THR A 70 -1.54 2.48 5.84
CA THR A 70 -1.34 1.06 5.53
C THR A 70 0.10 0.73 5.16
N PRO A 71 0.74 1.37 4.14
CA PRO A 71 2.14 1.12 3.87
C PRO A 71 3.04 1.54 5.05
N ALA A 72 2.72 2.64 5.75
CA ALA A 72 3.50 3.12 6.87
C ALA A 72 3.52 2.13 8.05
N ALA A 73 2.44 1.40 8.33
CA ALA A 73 2.39 0.43 9.41
C ALA A 73 3.36 -0.76 9.23
N PHE A 74 3.87 -0.98 8.01
CA PHE A 74 4.88 -1.99 7.73
C PHE A 74 6.32 -1.45 7.74
N ALA A 75 6.53 -0.15 8.01
CA ALA A 75 7.86 0.45 7.91
C ALA A 75 8.10 1.62 8.88
N SER A 76 7.16 1.96 9.76
CA SER A 76 7.25 3.10 10.67
C SER A 76 6.63 2.80 12.05
N HIS A 77 7.07 3.56 13.06
CA HIS A 77 6.61 3.43 14.45
C HIS A 77 6.27 4.80 15.03
N VAL A 78 5.05 5.27 14.77
CA VAL A 78 4.57 6.57 15.26
C VAL A 78 3.23 6.43 15.97
N ASP A 79 3.01 7.27 16.98
CA ASP A 79 1.77 7.27 17.78
C ASP A 79 0.57 7.87 17.04
N LEU A 80 0.82 8.57 15.93
CA LEU A 80 -0.24 9.20 15.13
C LEU A 80 0.09 9.20 13.64
N ARG A 81 -0.78 8.61 12.82
CA ARG A 81 -0.67 8.49 11.35
C ARG A 81 -0.50 9.81 10.59
N TRP A 82 -0.77 10.94 11.23
CA TRP A 82 -0.60 12.28 10.64
C TRP A 82 0.82 12.85 10.80
N LYS A 83 1.70 12.15 11.47
CA LYS A 83 3.12 12.53 11.62
C LYS A 83 3.92 12.17 10.37
N THR A 84 3.51 12.73 9.24
CA THR A 84 4.05 12.38 7.92
C THR A 84 5.54 12.67 7.78
N ASP A 85 6.07 13.64 8.52
CA ASP A 85 7.50 13.96 8.55
C ASP A 85 8.33 12.84 9.17
N GLU A 86 7.85 12.28 10.29
CA GLU A 86 8.48 11.11 10.92
C GLU A 86 8.33 9.88 10.05
N ILE A 87 7.11 9.61 9.53
CA ILE A 87 6.81 8.45 8.70
C ILE A 87 7.67 8.42 7.42
N SER A 88 7.79 9.54 6.70
CA SER A 88 8.58 9.58 5.46
C SER A 88 10.07 9.30 5.72
N LYS A 89 10.59 9.73 6.87
CA LYS A 89 11.95 9.42 7.30
C LYS A 89 12.10 7.94 7.63
N ASP A 90 11.18 7.38 8.44
CA ASP A 90 11.17 5.96 8.77
C ASP A 90 11.07 5.09 7.50
N MET A 91 10.19 5.44 6.56
CA MET A 91 10.05 4.75 5.27
C MET A 91 11.37 4.74 4.49
N MET A 92 12.07 5.88 4.44
CA MET A 92 13.37 5.98 3.77
C MET A 92 14.43 5.11 4.46
N GLU A 93 14.46 5.10 5.78
CA GLU A 93 15.47 4.39 6.59
C GLU A 93 15.14 2.91 6.81
N SER A 94 13.90 2.46 6.55
CA SER A 94 13.43 1.09 6.76
C SER A 94 14.23 0.04 5.97
N ASN A 95 14.08 -1.23 6.36
CA ASN A 95 14.68 -2.38 5.65
C ASN A 95 13.92 -2.77 4.38
N VAL A 96 12.85 -2.09 4.02
CA VAL A 96 12.04 -2.36 2.83
C VAL A 96 12.83 -1.97 1.58
N MET A 97 13.01 -2.89 0.65
CA MET A 97 13.86 -2.70 -0.53
C MET A 97 13.16 -2.03 -1.71
N THR A 98 11.83 -2.08 -1.74
CA THR A 98 11.05 -1.46 -2.81
C THR A 98 9.80 -0.82 -2.22
N ILE A 99 9.64 0.48 -2.38
CA ILE A 99 8.48 1.24 -1.90
C ILE A 99 7.96 2.04 -3.09
N LEU A 100 6.71 1.81 -3.49
CA LEU A 100 6.12 2.42 -4.69
C LEU A 100 4.74 3.00 -4.36
N GLY A 101 4.50 4.24 -4.78
CA GLY A 101 3.23 4.93 -4.62
C GLY A 101 3.31 6.41 -4.94
N GLY A 102 2.46 7.21 -4.33
CA GLY A 102 2.50 8.67 -4.38
C GLY A 102 3.27 9.28 -3.21
N GLY A 103 3.12 10.59 -3.01
CA GLY A 103 3.55 11.28 -1.78
C GLY A 103 4.86 12.06 -1.87
N ARG A 104 5.26 12.49 -3.08
CA ARG A 104 6.50 13.25 -3.26
C ARG A 104 6.56 14.52 -2.39
N HIS A 105 5.42 15.20 -2.17
CA HIS A 105 5.35 16.39 -1.33
C HIS A 105 5.74 16.14 0.14
N PHE A 106 5.55 14.92 0.65
CA PHE A 106 5.95 14.56 2.02
C PHE A 106 7.45 14.32 2.19
N PHE A 107 8.21 14.39 1.09
CA PHE A 107 9.68 14.32 1.07
C PHE A 107 10.34 15.68 0.80
N LEU A 108 9.55 16.73 0.60
CA LEU A 108 10.03 18.09 0.33
C LEU A 108 9.56 19.06 1.41
N PRO A 109 10.40 20.03 1.79
CA PRO A 109 9.98 21.10 2.71
C PRO A 109 8.98 22.05 2.04
N GLU A 110 8.18 22.73 2.85
CA GLU A 110 7.18 23.72 2.37
C GLU A 110 7.78 24.78 1.46
N GLU A 111 8.99 25.25 1.78
CA GLU A 111 9.72 26.26 0.98
C GLU A 111 10.01 25.79 -0.46
N MET A 112 10.04 24.48 -0.68
CA MET A 112 10.24 23.85 -1.98
C MET A 112 8.93 23.33 -2.60
N GLY A 113 7.78 23.74 -2.06
CA GLY A 113 6.45 23.32 -2.51
C GLY A 113 6.03 21.95 -1.98
N GLY A 114 6.67 21.44 -0.95
CA GLY A 114 6.31 20.21 -0.26
C GLY A 114 5.37 20.45 0.93
N LYS A 115 5.32 19.46 1.83
CA LYS A 115 4.47 19.45 3.03
C LYS A 115 5.25 19.22 4.33
N ARG A 116 6.58 19.14 4.28
CA ARG A 116 7.39 18.93 5.47
C ARG A 116 7.55 20.23 6.25
N GLU A 117 7.24 20.18 7.54
CA GLU A 117 7.35 21.31 8.46
C GLU A 117 8.73 21.39 9.12
N ASP A 118 9.52 20.30 9.08
CA ASP A 118 10.86 20.24 9.67
C ASP A 118 11.98 20.87 8.81
N GLY A 119 11.64 21.31 7.59
CA GLY A 119 12.56 21.97 6.66
C GLY A 119 13.55 21.03 5.95
N LEU A 120 13.44 19.71 6.09
CA LEU A 120 14.36 18.75 5.47
C LEU A 120 13.97 18.44 4.02
N ASP A 121 14.94 18.40 3.12
CA ASP A 121 14.79 17.85 1.76
C ASP A 121 15.17 16.36 1.75
N LEU A 122 14.20 15.50 2.04
CA LEU A 122 14.42 14.06 2.00
C LEU A 122 14.52 13.53 0.55
N LEU A 123 14.03 14.23 -0.48
CA LEU A 123 14.24 13.80 -1.87
C LEU A 123 15.71 13.85 -2.27
N GLN A 124 16.43 14.87 -1.80
CA GLN A 124 17.87 14.94 -2.02
C GLN A 124 18.56 13.78 -1.30
N GLU A 125 18.14 13.45 -0.09
CA GLU A 125 18.70 12.34 0.67
C GLU A 125 18.41 10.99 0.00
N VAL A 126 17.17 10.75 -0.45
CA VAL A 126 16.80 9.55 -1.24
C VAL A 126 17.70 9.41 -2.46
N LYS A 127 17.88 10.48 -3.26
CA LYS A 127 18.75 10.46 -4.45
C LYS A 127 20.21 10.15 -4.14
N SER A 128 20.68 10.49 -2.95
CA SER A 128 22.07 10.24 -2.54
C SER A 128 22.33 8.83 -2.03
N LYS A 129 21.33 8.18 -1.46
CA LYS A 129 21.44 6.87 -0.79
C LYS A 129 20.73 5.75 -1.52
N HIS A 130 19.71 6.07 -2.32
CA HIS A 130 18.75 5.14 -2.89
C HIS A 130 18.45 5.51 -4.35
N THR A 131 17.72 4.66 -5.05
CA THR A 131 17.18 4.99 -6.38
C THR A 131 15.78 5.59 -6.24
N LEU A 132 15.62 6.83 -6.69
CA LEU A 132 14.32 7.49 -6.80
C LEU A 132 13.74 7.28 -8.20
N LEU A 133 12.51 6.77 -8.28
CA LEU A 133 11.70 6.70 -9.51
C LEU A 133 10.54 7.70 -9.39
N THR A 134 10.25 8.42 -10.46
CA THR A 134 9.20 9.45 -10.47
C THR A 134 8.21 9.30 -11.63
N GLN A 135 8.48 8.38 -12.54
CA GLN A 135 7.65 8.13 -13.72
C GLN A 135 7.55 6.64 -14.02
N LYS A 136 6.39 6.19 -14.44
CA LYS A 136 6.08 4.82 -14.86
C LYS A 136 7.14 4.21 -15.81
N ARG A 137 7.58 4.97 -16.81
CA ARG A 137 8.57 4.49 -17.79
C ARG A 137 9.92 4.07 -17.16
N GLU A 138 10.22 4.58 -15.98
CA GLU A 138 11.46 4.25 -15.27
C GLU A 138 11.41 2.84 -14.68
N LEU A 139 10.21 2.28 -14.41
CA LEU A 139 10.05 0.90 -13.98
C LEU A 139 10.56 -0.08 -15.04
N SER A 140 10.18 0.10 -16.31
CA SER A 140 10.58 -0.79 -17.41
C SER A 140 12.06 -0.68 -17.80
N GLY A 141 12.69 0.45 -17.53
CA GLY A 141 14.11 0.70 -17.80
C GLY A 141 15.04 0.38 -16.63
N PHE A 142 14.50 -0.02 -15.49
CA PHE A 142 15.28 -0.25 -14.27
C PHE A 142 16.05 -1.58 -14.33
N ALA A 143 17.35 -1.54 -13.97
CA ALA A 143 18.15 -2.75 -13.81
C ALA A 143 17.72 -3.51 -12.55
N LEU A 144 16.95 -4.58 -12.70
CA LEU A 144 16.32 -5.32 -11.59
C LEU A 144 17.33 -5.97 -10.63
N ASP A 145 18.57 -6.18 -11.06
CA ASP A 145 19.69 -6.69 -10.27
C ASP A 145 20.42 -5.61 -9.47
N ASN A 146 20.02 -4.34 -9.61
CA ASN A 146 20.49 -3.26 -8.76
C ASN A 146 20.07 -3.52 -7.30
N ARG A 147 21.05 -3.49 -6.38
CA ARG A 147 20.85 -3.75 -4.95
C ARG A 147 20.41 -2.55 -4.12
N ASP A 148 20.37 -1.37 -4.72
CA ASP A 148 19.93 -0.17 -4.01
C ASP A 148 18.44 -0.28 -3.65
N LYS A 149 18.07 0.26 -2.52
CA LYS A 149 16.66 0.47 -2.21
C LYS A 149 16.03 1.37 -3.27
N VAL A 150 14.82 1.01 -3.72
CA VAL A 150 14.03 1.80 -4.68
C VAL A 150 12.88 2.47 -3.96
N ILE A 151 12.76 3.76 -4.14
CA ILE A 151 11.60 4.56 -3.69
C ILE A 151 10.98 5.21 -4.92
N GLY A 152 9.77 4.78 -5.28
CA GLY A 152 8.99 5.32 -6.38
C GLY A 152 7.92 6.28 -5.86
N LEU A 153 8.03 7.56 -6.22
CA LEU A 153 7.11 8.63 -5.85
C LEU A 153 6.52 9.23 -7.13
N PHE A 154 5.48 8.57 -7.66
CA PHE A 154 4.94 8.84 -8.98
C PHE A 154 3.95 10.01 -9.03
N ALA A 155 3.48 10.47 -7.87
CA ALA A 155 2.61 11.63 -7.72
C ALA A 155 3.06 12.50 -6.54
N ASP A 156 2.62 13.75 -6.53
CA ASP A 156 2.88 14.69 -5.43
C ASP A 156 2.16 14.27 -4.14
N GLU A 157 0.91 13.84 -4.25
CA GLU A 157 0.10 13.27 -3.19
C GLU A 157 -0.23 11.82 -3.53
N HIS A 158 -1.50 11.44 -3.59
CA HIS A 158 -1.94 10.12 -4.03
C HIS A 158 -1.75 9.93 -5.53
N LEU A 159 -1.69 8.70 -6.01
CA LEU A 159 -1.84 8.41 -7.43
C LEU A 159 -3.22 8.90 -7.90
N ARG A 160 -3.37 9.20 -9.18
CA ARG A 160 -4.64 9.71 -9.70
C ARG A 160 -5.74 8.67 -9.62
N ASP A 161 -6.91 9.15 -9.31
CA ASP A 161 -8.16 8.45 -9.50
C ASP A 161 -8.28 7.97 -10.96
N ILE A 162 -8.40 6.67 -11.16
CA ILE A 162 -8.52 6.03 -12.48
C ILE A 162 -9.75 6.52 -13.26
N GLU A 163 -10.74 7.14 -12.59
CA GLU A 163 -11.90 7.72 -13.25
C GLU A 163 -11.56 8.92 -14.14
N LYS A 164 -10.46 9.62 -13.84
CA LYS A 164 -10.07 10.83 -14.57
C LYS A 164 -9.20 10.47 -15.77
N PRO A 165 -9.70 10.62 -17.02
CA PRO A 165 -9.03 10.16 -18.23
C PRO A 165 -7.72 10.89 -18.57
N ASP A 166 -7.33 11.91 -17.81
CA ASP A 166 -6.20 12.78 -18.13
C ASP A 166 -4.88 12.27 -17.52
N ASN A 167 -4.04 11.66 -18.34
CA ASN A 167 -2.61 11.43 -18.12
C ASN A 167 -2.17 10.30 -17.16
N HIS A 168 -2.83 9.16 -17.13
CA HIS A 168 -2.25 7.93 -16.54
C HIS A 168 -0.95 7.46 -17.22
N SER A 169 -0.50 8.13 -18.29
CA SER A 169 0.74 7.78 -18.99
C SER A 169 2.01 7.93 -18.16
N PHE A 170 1.96 8.66 -17.04
CA PHE A 170 3.13 8.93 -16.18
C PHE A 170 3.10 8.16 -14.86
N GLU A 171 1.93 7.75 -14.40
CA GLU A 171 1.74 7.01 -13.15
C GLU A 171 1.51 5.53 -13.45
N PRO A 172 2.14 4.61 -12.71
CA PRO A 172 1.90 3.18 -12.86
C PRO A 172 0.58 2.77 -12.20
N THR A 173 -0.03 1.68 -12.70
CA THR A 173 -1.12 0.99 -12.04
C THR A 173 -0.61 0.14 -10.88
N SER A 174 -1.50 -0.32 -9.99
CA SER A 174 -1.13 -1.25 -8.92
C SER A 174 -0.54 -2.55 -9.46
N SER A 175 -1.11 -3.05 -10.56
CA SER A 175 -0.64 -4.23 -11.30
C SER A 175 0.80 -4.06 -11.82
N GLU A 176 1.12 -2.92 -12.45
CA GLU A 176 2.47 -2.63 -12.97
C GLU A 176 3.51 -2.47 -11.86
N MET A 177 3.12 -1.86 -10.75
CA MET A 177 3.99 -1.77 -9.56
C MET A 177 4.24 -3.15 -8.93
N LEU A 178 3.22 -4.00 -8.88
CA LEU A 178 3.34 -5.37 -8.40
C LEU A 178 4.26 -6.21 -9.28
N ASP A 179 4.09 -6.16 -10.60
CA ASP A 179 4.95 -6.88 -11.55
C ASP A 179 6.42 -6.47 -11.40
N PHE A 180 6.68 -5.17 -11.25
CA PHE A 180 8.03 -4.68 -10.96
C PHE A 180 8.58 -5.26 -9.65
N ALA A 181 7.80 -5.25 -8.57
CA ALA A 181 8.22 -5.75 -7.28
C ALA A 181 8.46 -7.28 -7.29
N ILE A 182 7.61 -8.07 -7.96
CA ILE A 182 7.81 -9.51 -8.14
C ILE A 182 9.10 -9.77 -8.90
N ASN A 183 9.28 -9.16 -10.07
CA ASN A 183 10.45 -9.38 -10.91
C ASN A 183 11.75 -8.98 -10.19
N ARG A 184 11.72 -7.89 -9.43
CA ARG A 184 12.86 -7.47 -8.62
C ARG A 184 13.14 -8.43 -7.47
N SER A 185 12.11 -8.91 -6.80
CA SER A 185 12.23 -9.90 -5.71
C SER A 185 12.83 -11.22 -6.18
N LEU A 186 12.47 -11.65 -7.40
CA LEU A 186 13.07 -12.82 -8.04
C LEU A 186 14.58 -12.63 -8.28
N LYS A 187 14.99 -11.43 -8.72
CA LYS A 187 16.42 -11.12 -8.85
C LYS A 187 17.15 -11.15 -7.50
N PHE A 188 16.54 -10.68 -6.44
CA PHE A 188 17.09 -10.82 -5.10
C PHE A 188 17.22 -12.29 -4.66
N GLN A 189 16.26 -13.15 -5.01
CA GLN A 189 16.38 -14.60 -4.74
C GLN A 189 17.53 -15.23 -5.53
N GLU A 190 17.70 -14.90 -6.82
CA GLU A 190 18.87 -15.32 -7.62
C GLU A 190 20.20 -14.86 -6.99
N MET A 191 20.20 -13.73 -6.27
CA MET A 191 21.38 -13.21 -5.55
C MET A 191 21.54 -13.75 -4.13
N GLY A 192 20.66 -14.67 -3.70
CA GLY A 192 20.80 -15.41 -2.44
C GLY A 192 19.81 -15.04 -1.33
N CYS A 193 18.83 -14.18 -1.58
CA CYS A 193 17.74 -13.96 -0.63
C CYS A 193 16.83 -15.20 -0.54
N LYS A 194 16.31 -15.49 0.65
CA LYS A 194 15.52 -16.71 0.89
C LYS A 194 14.10 -16.66 0.34
N GLY A 195 13.57 -15.47 0.13
CA GLY A 195 12.23 -15.24 -0.35
C GLY A 195 11.85 -13.76 -0.25
N PHE A 196 10.57 -13.46 -0.40
CA PHE A 196 10.08 -12.09 -0.37
C PHE A 196 8.70 -11.97 0.28
N PHE A 197 8.39 -10.76 0.68
CA PHE A 197 7.06 -10.30 1.10
C PHE A 197 6.70 -9.07 0.28
N ILE A 198 5.49 -9.03 -0.26
CA ILE A 198 4.95 -7.87 -0.97
C ILE A 198 3.59 -7.53 -0.38
N MET A 199 3.42 -6.30 0.06
CA MET A 199 2.12 -5.73 0.41
C MET A 199 1.68 -4.80 -0.72
N VAL A 200 0.43 -4.95 -1.16
CA VAL A 200 -0.20 -4.11 -2.17
C VAL A 200 -1.51 -3.59 -1.63
N GLU A 201 -1.71 -2.30 -1.70
CA GLU A 201 -2.95 -1.64 -1.26
C GLU A 201 -3.62 -0.89 -2.41
N GLY A 202 -4.87 -1.24 -2.69
CA GLY A 202 -5.79 -0.43 -3.48
C GLY A 202 -6.45 0.62 -2.60
N SER A 203 -5.69 1.62 -2.16
CA SER A 203 -6.09 2.58 -1.12
C SER A 203 -7.33 3.39 -1.49
N GLN A 204 -7.51 3.68 -2.76
CA GLN A 204 -8.58 4.57 -3.22
C GLN A 204 -9.96 3.90 -3.27
N VAL A 205 -10.03 2.60 -3.05
CA VAL A 205 -11.28 1.86 -2.80
C VAL A 205 -11.99 2.43 -1.56
N ASP A 206 -11.25 2.70 -0.49
CA ASP A 206 -11.75 3.33 0.74
C ASP A 206 -12.31 4.73 0.47
N TRP A 207 -11.57 5.56 -0.26
CA TRP A 207 -12.03 6.93 -0.57
C TRP A 207 -13.25 6.95 -1.47
N ALA A 208 -13.36 6.01 -2.40
CA ALA A 208 -14.57 5.85 -3.20
C ALA A 208 -15.78 5.46 -2.33
N GLY A 209 -15.55 4.65 -1.30
CA GLY A 209 -16.53 4.32 -0.26
C GLY A 209 -16.94 5.57 0.53
N HIS A 210 -15.99 6.33 1.05
CA HIS A 210 -16.26 7.60 1.74
C HIS A 210 -17.02 8.61 0.89
N ALA A 211 -16.70 8.67 -0.41
CA ALA A 211 -17.42 9.55 -1.35
C ALA A 211 -18.78 9.00 -1.80
N ASN A 212 -19.16 7.79 -1.41
CA ASN A 212 -20.35 7.08 -1.89
C ASN A 212 -20.41 7.04 -3.43
N ASN A 213 -19.25 6.93 -4.10
CA ASN A 213 -19.12 7.02 -5.55
C ASN A 213 -18.87 5.63 -6.15
N ILE A 214 -19.93 5.01 -6.67
CA ILE A 214 -19.87 3.66 -7.24
C ILE A 214 -19.01 3.57 -8.50
N ASN A 215 -18.92 4.62 -9.31
CA ASN A 215 -18.13 4.59 -10.53
C ASN A 215 -16.64 4.64 -10.22
N TYR A 216 -16.24 5.46 -9.26
CA TYR A 216 -14.90 5.50 -8.71
C TYR A 216 -14.54 4.15 -8.09
N LEU A 217 -15.40 3.63 -7.20
CA LEU A 217 -15.20 2.35 -6.54
C LEU A 217 -14.97 1.19 -7.54
N LYS A 218 -15.79 1.10 -8.59
CA LYS A 218 -15.68 0.04 -9.59
C LYS A 218 -14.32 0.06 -10.30
N ARG A 219 -13.80 1.23 -10.62
CA ARG A 219 -12.54 1.36 -11.36
C ARG A 219 -11.34 1.05 -10.49
N GLU A 220 -11.33 1.55 -9.26
CA GLU A 220 -10.28 1.22 -8.29
C GLU A 220 -10.27 -0.27 -7.94
N MET A 221 -11.47 -0.87 -7.81
CA MET A 221 -11.60 -2.31 -7.63
C MET A 221 -11.12 -3.11 -8.85
N GLN A 222 -11.31 -2.60 -10.07
CA GLN A 222 -10.80 -3.26 -11.28
C GLN A 222 -9.27 -3.23 -11.34
N ASP A 223 -8.63 -2.09 -11.04
CA ASP A 223 -7.16 -1.99 -10.97
C ASP A 223 -6.61 -2.94 -9.90
N PHE A 224 -7.26 -2.99 -8.73
CA PHE A 224 -6.84 -3.89 -7.66
C PHE A 224 -7.05 -5.37 -8.03
N ASP A 225 -8.15 -5.70 -8.70
CA ASP A 225 -8.44 -7.07 -9.17
C ASP A 225 -7.40 -7.54 -10.21
N GLU A 226 -6.94 -6.66 -11.10
CA GLU A 226 -5.83 -6.96 -12.02
C GLU A 226 -4.54 -7.27 -11.26
N ALA A 227 -4.21 -6.50 -10.21
CA ALA A 227 -3.05 -6.79 -9.37
C ALA A 227 -3.20 -8.13 -8.63
N VAL A 228 -4.40 -8.44 -8.10
CA VAL A 228 -4.71 -9.73 -7.47
C VAL A 228 -4.55 -10.87 -8.47
N GLN A 229 -5.04 -10.71 -9.71
CA GLN A 229 -4.89 -11.72 -10.77
C GLN A 229 -3.41 -11.99 -11.07
N ASN A 230 -2.58 -10.95 -11.22
CA ASN A 230 -1.13 -11.11 -11.44
C ASN A 230 -0.46 -11.84 -10.29
N ALA A 231 -0.82 -11.52 -9.04
CA ALA A 231 -0.30 -12.22 -7.86
C ALA A 231 -0.68 -13.70 -7.86
N LEU A 232 -1.94 -14.02 -8.21
CA LEU A 232 -2.43 -15.40 -8.30
C LEU A 232 -1.76 -16.18 -9.43
N ASP A 233 -1.59 -15.58 -10.61
CA ASP A 233 -0.92 -16.20 -11.74
C ASP A 233 0.54 -16.53 -11.39
N TYR A 234 1.23 -15.61 -10.74
CA TYR A 234 2.57 -15.88 -10.22
C TYR A 234 2.56 -17.01 -9.19
N ALA A 235 1.68 -17.00 -8.21
CA ALA A 235 1.61 -18.02 -7.16
C ALA A 235 1.28 -19.42 -7.72
N ILE A 236 0.43 -19.50 -8.76
CA ILE A 236 0.12 -20.76 -9.46
C ILE A 236 1.35 -21.30 -10.19
N GLN A 237 2.17 -20.43 -10.77
CA GLN A 237 3.40 -20.84 -11.46
C GLN A 237 4.51 -21.24 -10.49
N SER A 238 4.73 -20.46 -9.44
CA SER A 238 5.81 -20.69 -8.47
C SER A 238 5.53 -21.85 -7.52
N GLN A 239 4.25 -22.08 -7.17
CA GLN A 239 3.75 -23.10 -6.23
C GLN A 239 4.35 -23.03 -4.80
N ASP A 240 5.04 -21.95 -4.47
CA ASP A 240 5.66 -21.71 -3.17
C ASP A 240 5.24 -20.36 -2.55
N THR A 241 4.28 -19.70 -3.16
CA THR A 241 3.81 -18.35 -2.77
C THR A 241 2.38 -18.40 -2.24
N LEU A 242 2.17 -17.80 -1.07
CA LEU A 242 0.85 -17.57 -0.50
C LEU A 242 0.36 -16.17 -0.88
N VAL A 243 -0.83 -16.09 -1.47
CA VAL A 243 -1.55 -14.83 -1.70
C VAL A 243 -2.67 -14.71 -0.69
N ILE A 244 -2.74 -13.56 -0.01
CA ILE A 244 -3.80 -13.22 0.95
C ILE A 244 -4.46 -11.93 0.45
N VAL A 245 -5.77 -11.96 0.23
CA VAL A 245 -6.58 -10.79 -0.11
C VAL A 245 -7.51 -10.50 1.06
N THR A 246 -7.46 -9.28 1.58
CA THR A 246 -8.25 -8.86 2.74
C THR A 246 -8.58 -7.38 2.64
N ALA A 247 -9.57 -6.92 3.42
CA ALA A 247 -9.79 -5.51 3.69
C ALA A 247 -9.40 -5.22 5.16
N ASP A 248 -9.03 -4.00 5.43
CA ASP A 248 -8.72 -3.50 6.78
C ASP A 248 -10.00 -3.11 7.54
N HIS A 249 -11.01 -2.60 6.85
CA HIS A 249 -12.36 -2.31 7.34
C HIS A 249 -13.34 -2.16 6.17
N GLU A 250 -14.58 -1.94 6.48
CA GLU A 250 -15.63 -1.55 5.56
C GLU A 250 -15.71 -0.02 5.50
N THR A 251 -16.17 0.57 4.37
CA THR A 251 -16.33 2.01 4.20
C THR A 251 -17.59 2.33 3.37
N GLY A 252 -18.40 3.27 3.88
CA GLY A 252 -19.56 3.82 3.17
C GLY A 252 -20.86 3.01 3.29
N GLY A 253 -20.87 1.89 4.01
CA GLY A 253 -22.07 1.04 4.13
C GLY A 253 -22.52 0.48 2.81
N LEU A 254 -21.59 0.06 1.92
CA LEU A 254 -21.89 -0.47 0.60
C LEU A 254 -22.75 -1.73 0.67
N LEU A 255 -23.92 -1.67 0.04
CA LEU A 255 -24.79 -2.82 -0.17
C LEU A 255 -24.81 -3.20 -1.64
N ILE A 256 -24.71 -4.51 -1.92
CA ILE A 256 -24.82 -5.10 -3.23
C ILE A 256 -26.06 -5.99 -3.20
N GLU A 257 -27.11 -5.59 -3.90
CA GLU A 257 -28.41 -6.25 -3.89
C GLU A 257 -28.80 -6.70 -5.31
N PRO A 258 -29.59 -7.78 -5.47
CA PRO A 258 -30.18 -8.10 -6.75
C PRO A 258 -31.08 -6.94 -7.22
N ALA A 259 -30.97 -6.52 -8.48
CA ALA A 259 -31.78 -5.42 -9.04
C ALA A 259 -33.24 -5.81 -9.29
N ALA A 260 -33.55 -7.12 -9.40
CA ALA A 260 -34.90 -7.67 -9.56
C ALA A 260 -35.01 -9.03 -8.85
N PRO A 261 -36.23 -9.55 -8.62
CA PRO A 261 -36.41 -10.93 -8.15
C PRO A 261 -35.71 -11.89 -9.11
N ALA A 262 -34.89 -12.74 -8.54
CA ALA A 262 -33.88 -13.56 -9.18
C ALA A 262 -34.30 -14.23 -10.50
N ASP A 263 -33.96 -13.62 -11.61
CA ASP A 263 -33.66 -14.36 -12.82
C ASP A 263 -32.16 -14.64 -12.80
N TYR A 264 -31.75 -15.86 -12.50
CA TYR A 264 -30.35 -16.28 -12.39
C TYR A 264 -29.60 -16.27 -13.73
N THR A 265 -30.24 -15.87 -14.83
CA THR A 265 -29.67 -15.88 -16.19
C THR A 265 -28.92 -14.62 -16.55
N ALA A 266 -29.16 -13.49 -15.84
CA ALA A 266 -28.40 -12.24 -15.96
C ALA A 266 -28.57 -11.44 -14.65
N PRO A 267 -27.74 -11.64 -13.64
CA PRO A 267 -27.87 -10.93 -12.38
C PRO A 267 -27.49 -9.46 -12.59
N GLU A 268 -28.51 -8.62 -12.79
CA GLU A 268 -28.32 -7.19 -12.57
C GLU A 268 -28.20 -6.94 -11.07
N VAL A 269 -27.16 -6.22 -10.67
CA VAL A 269 -26.95 -5.83 -9.28
C VAL A 269 -27.23 -4.35 -9.10
N LYS A 270 -27.85 -4.02 -7.98
CA LYS A 270 -28.02 -2.65 -7.51
C LYS A 270 -27.00 -2.37 -6.42
N PHE A 271 -26.33 -1.25 -6.52
CA PHE A 271 -25.42 -0.74 -5.50
C PHE A 271 -26.11 0.38 -4.74
N SER A 272 -25.99 0.37 -3.43
CA SER A 272 -26.41 1.49 -2.56
C SER A 272 -25.42 1.64 -1.41
N PHE A 273 -25.28 2.86 -0.92
CA PHE A 273 -24.51 3.19 0.27
C PHE A 273 -25.49 3.52 1.40
N ASN A 274 -25.17 3.13 2.61
CA ASN A 274 -26.05 3.25 3.76
C ASN A 274 -25.38 4.03 4.90
N THR A 275 -24.91 5.23 4.56
CA THR A 275 -24.31 6.20 5.50
C THR A 275 -25.15 7.44 5.67
#